data_3f4ef3d343f2852bd7226fdbe14ce92a
#
_entry.id   3f4ef3d343f2852bd7226fdbe14ce92a
#
_cell.length_a   1.000
_cell.length_b   1.000
_cell.length_c   1.000
_cell.angle_alpha   90.00
_cell.angle_beta   90.00
_cell.angle_gamma   90.00
#
_symmetry.space_group_name_H-M   'P 1'
#
loop_
_entity.id
_entity.type
_entity.pdbx_description
1 polymer ?
#
loop_
_entity_poly.entity_id
_entity_poly.type
_entity_poly.pdbx_seq_one_letter_code
_entity_poly.pdbx_strand_id
1 'polypeptide(L)'
;MATYGYKAITKAGKEVKGSLEADNKDLAMAELRRQELTVIDLGEQSFLTKDIDIQIGGWPKARDLSVMCRQFVSMTKAGVSILESLKMLCEQTENKRLQDALKEVRISVEKGETLADSMAEHPKVFPAIMVNMVAAGEASGSLETALDRVAVQLEKNSKTQAMLKKAMIYPIVVCIVAVIVTIVMLVKVIPSYEDMFADLGTDLPWITKFYVAMSHGIQNYWFIIIPVIIAAAIGIKYFAGTNPGKHVFGKIALKLPIFKKLTVKSAAAMMARTLSTLMGAGVPLIEAVDIVSGVMSNIYFKEALQDAREEITIGMPLSRPLQESGLFPPMVYQMIRIGEEAGSTEEMLDKIADYYDEEVEMEIQAFMAALEPMIIIVLAIVVGGLIAACMAPMVSMYQALDTL
;
A
#
# COMPACT_ATOMS: atom_id res chain seq x y z
N MET A 1 -10.06 -37.25 -17.45
CA MET A 1 -8.82 -36.73 -18.07
C MET A 1 -7.84 -36.42 -16.95
N ALA A 2 -6.64 -36.98 -17.02
CA ALA A 2 -5.57 -36.69 -16.03
C ALA A 2 -4.64 -35.65 -16.64
N THR A 3 -4.09 -34.77 -15.78
CA THR A 3 -3.12 -33.75 -16.22
C THR A 3 -1.71 -34.33 -16.06
N TYR A 4 -0.97 -34.39 -17.16
CA TYR A 4 0.42 -34.87 -17.20
C TYR A 4 1.37 -33.70 -17.30
N GLY A 5 2.30 -33.57 -16.33
CA GLY A 5 3.41 -32.64 -16.39
C GLY A 5 4.54 -33.23 -17.27
N TYR A 6 5.06 -32.47 -18.20
CA TYR A 6 6.15 -32.92 -19.06
C TYR A 6 7.38 -32.00 -19.03
N LYS A 7 8.54 -32.60 -19.22
CA LYS A 7 9.78 -31.93 -19.47
C LYS A 7 10.29 -32.46 -20.83
N ALA A 8 10.45 -31.57 -21.81
CA ALA A 8 10.82 -31.94 -23.17
C ALA A 8 11.87 -31.00 -23.75
N ILE A 9 12.58 -31.45 -24.78
CA ILE A 9 13.55 -30.66 -25.55
C ILE A 9 12.95 -30.38 -26.93
N THR A 10 13.04 -29.12 -27.36
CA THR A 10 12.69 -28.72 -28.75
C THR A 10 13.82 -29.13 -29.70
N LYS A 11 13.54 -29.16 -31.02
CA LYS A 11 14.59 -29.41 -32.06
C LYS A 11 15.76 -28.44 -32.00
N ALA A 12 15.58 -27.27 -31.40
CA ALA A 12 16.62 -26.26 -31.18
C ALA A 12 17.48 -26.49 -29.91
N GLY A 13 17.29 -27.64 -29.20
CA GLY A 13 18.04 -27.97 -27.99
C GLY A 13 17.56 -27.24 -26.69
N LYS A 14 16.46 -26.49 -26.72
CA LYS A 14 15.93 -25.75 -25.55
C LYS A 14 14.98 -26.62 -24.74
N GLU A 15 15.24 -26.76 -23.44
CA GLU A 15 14.32 -27.41 -22.52
C GLU A 15 13.02 -26.60 -22.37
N VAL A 16 11.85 -27.27 -22.48
CA VAL A 16 10.53 -26.73 -22.28
C VAL A 16 9.81 -27.61 -21.26
N LYS A 17 9.17 -26.99 -20.28
CA LYS A 17 8.30 -27.65 -19.31
C LYS A 17 6.87 -27.19 -19.56
N GLY A 18 5.90 -28.08 -19.39
CA GLY A 18 4.49 -27.75 -19.55
C GLY A 18 3.59 -28.83 -18.94
N SER A 19 2.29 -28.64 -19.06
CA SER A 19 1.28 -29.64 -18.69
C SER A 19 0.35 -29.90 -19.87
N LEU A 20 -0.09 -31.15 -20.02
CA LEU A 20 -1.01 -31.59 -21.04
C LEU A 20 -2.09 -32.45 -20.42
N GLU A 21 -3.34 -32.22 -20.80
CA GLU A 21 -4.48 -33.07 -20.38
C GLU A 21 -4.62 -34.22 -21.38
N ALA A 22 -4.61 -35.45 -20.85
CA ALA A 22 -4.83 -36.64 -21.65
C ALA A 22 -5.51 -37.74 -20.83
N ASP A 23 -6.17 -38.69 -21.49
CA ASP A 23 -6.86 -39.78 -20.82
C ASP A 23 -5.88 -40.82 -20.28
N ASN A 24 -4.70 -40.98 -20.91
CA ASN A 24 -3.62 -41.80 -20.43
C ASN A 24 -2.23 -41.28 -20.84
N LYS A 25 -1.17 -41.84 -20.22
CA LYS A 25 0.22 -41.46 -20.44
C LYS A 25 0.69 -41.65 -21.90
N ASP A 26 0.18 -42.67 -22.56
CA ASP A 26 0.58 -42.99 -23.93
C ASP A 26 0.01 -41.97 -24.94
N LEU A 27 -1.24 -41.48 -24.72
CA LEU A 27 -1.83 -40.43 -25.52
C LEU A 27 -1.13 -39.08 -25.27
N ALA A 28 -0.76 -38.77 -24.04
CA ALA A 28 0.04 -37.57 -23.73
C ALA A 28 1.40 -37.60 -24.45
N MET A 29 2.07 -38.75 -24.46
CA MET A 29 3.34 -38.94 -25.14
C MET A 29 3.22 -38.84 -26.68
N ALA A 30 2.14 -39.36 -27.26
CA ALA A 30 1.85 -39.26 -28.68
C ALA A 30 1.61 -37.80 -29.11
N GLU A 31 0.85 -37.04 -28.32
CA GLU A 31 0.57 -35.64 -28.61
C GLU A 31 1.83 -34.75 -28.52
N LEU A 32 2.69 -34.99 -27.53
CA LEU A 32 3.98 -34.27 -27.39
C LEU A 32 4.94 -34.60 -28.54
N ARG A 33 4.94 -35.84 -29.02
CA ARG A 33 5.73 -36.22 -30.21
C ARG A 33 5.19 -35.56 -31.50
N ARG A 34 3.88 -35.38 -31.60
CA ARG A 34 3.24 -34.68 -32.72
C ARG A 34 3.60 -33.19 -32.74
N GLN A 35 3.88 -32.62 -31.58
CA GLN A 35 4.38 -31.25 -31.42
C GLN A 35 5.91 -31.16 -31.59
N GLU A 36 6.56 -32.22 -32.12
CA GLU A 36 8.00 -32.31 -32.36
C GLU A 36 8.87 -32.10 -31.10
N LEU A 37 8.32 -32.39 -29.91
CA LEU A 37 9.01 -32.31 -28.65
C LEU A 37 9.60 -33.68 -28.25
N THR A 38 10.89 -33.71 -27.90
CA THR A 38 11.52 -34.91 -27.34
C THR A 38 11.32 -34.94 -25.84
N VAL A 39 10.46 -35.84 -25.34
CA VAL A 39 10.07 -35.92 -23.92
C VAL A 39 11.25 -36.52 -23.12
N ILE A 40 11.69 -35.82 -22.09
CA ILE A 40 12.70 -36.26 -21.12
C ILE A 40 12.01 -36.95 -19.95
N ASP A 41 10.91 -36.33 -19.45
CA ASP A 41 10.17 -36.80 -18.30
C ASP A 41 8.68 -36.53 -18.51
N LEU A 42 7.82 -37.50 -18.11
CA LEU A 42 6.38 -37.40 -18.19
C LEU A 42 5.73 -38.11 -16.98
N GLY A 43 5.15 -37.33 -16.09
CA GLY A 43 4.51 -37.83 -14.88
C GLY A 43 3.11 -37.30 -14.68
N GLU A 44 2.22 -38.10 -14.01
CA GLU A 44 0.94 -37.57 -13.56
C GLU A 44 1.18 -36.45 -12.54
N GLN A 45 0.61 -35.27 -12.79
CA GLN A 45 0.61 -34.19 -11.80
C GLN A 45 -0.43 -34.50 -10.71
N SER A 46 0.06 -34.95 -9.56
CA SER A 46 -0.74 -34.96 -8.34
C SER A 46 -1.01 -33.51 -7.92
N PHE A 47 -2.15 -33.27 -7.24
CA PHE A 47 -2.54 -31.94 -6.73
C PHE A 47 -1.44 -31.25 -5.87
N LEU A 48 -0.49 -32.01 -5.35
CA LEU A 48 0.66 -31.56 -4.55
C LEU A 48 1.92 -31.21 -5.37
N THR A 49 1.96 -31.58 -6.66
CA THR A 49 3.11 -31.30 -7.57
C THR A 49 2.76 -30.32 -8.68
N LYS A 50 1.60 -29.64 -8.59
CA LYS A 50 1.37 -28.48 -9.41
C LYS A 50 2.51 -27.51 -9.12
N ASP A 51 3.38 -27.23 -10.09
CA ASP A 51 4.33 -26.14 -9.97
C ASP A 51 3.50 -24.89 -9.60
N ILE A 52 3.40 -24.62 -8.29
CA ILE A 52 2.92 -23.34 -7.83
C ILE A 52 4.05 -22.42 -8.26
N ASP A 53 3.85 -21.74 -9.37
CA ASP A 53 4.67 -20.60 -9.75
C ASP A 53 4.46 -19.56 -8.63
N ILE A 54 5.22 -19.75 -7.55
CA ILE A 54 5.27 -18.82 -6.44
C ILE A 54 5.92 -17.59 -7.05
N GLN A 55 5.09 -16.73 -7.63
CA GLN A 55 5.51 -15.42 -8.09
C GLN A 55 6.06 -14.68 -6.87
N ILE A 56 7.34 -14.90 -6.59
CA ILE A 56 8.11 -14.24 -5.54
C ILE A 56 8.28 -12.79 -5.99
N GLY A 57 7.24 -11.99 -5.75
CA GLY A 57 7.21 -10.56 -6.07
C GLY A 57 5.89 -9.95 -5.61
N GLY A 58 5.95 -8.84 -4.89
CA GLY A 58 4.76 -8.05 -4.54
C GLY A 58 4.10 -7.46 -5.80
N TRP A 59 2.88 -6.93 -5.65
CA TRP A 59 2.26 -6.11 -6.69
C TRP A 59 3.16 -4.90 -7.03
N PRO A 60 3.18 -4.44 -8.28
CA PRO A 60 4.00 -3.30 -8.68
C PRO A 60 3.63 -2.07 -7.84
N LYS A 61 4.65 -1.34 -7.41
CA LYS A 61 4.49 -0.11 -6.64
C LYS A 61 4.39 1.09 -7.58
N ALA A 62 3.92 2.22 -7.08
CA ALA A 62 3.87 3.46 -7.85
C ALA A 62 5.23 3.82 -8.49
N ARG A 63 6.35 3.49 -7.82
CA ARG A 63 7.69 3.68 -8.36
C ARG A 63 7.96 2.80 -9.59
N ASP A 64 7.56 1.54 -9.56
CA ASP A 64 7.81 0.61 -10.67
C ASP A 64 7.04 1.08 -11.92
N LEU A 65 5.80 1.52 -11.72
CA LEU A 65 4.96 2.08 -12.78
C LEU A 65 5.47 3.42 -13.29
N SER A 66 5.94 4.32 -12.41
CA SER A 66 6.50 5.61 -12.84
C SER A 66 7.76 5.44 -13.69
N VAL A 67 8.66 4.51 -13.29
CA VAL A 67 9.84 4.17 -14.06
C VAL A 67 9.47 3.60 -15.43
N MET A 68 8.51 2.67 -15.48
CA MET A 68 7.98 2.11 -16.71
C MET A 68 7.43 3.21 -17.64
N CYS A 69 6.59 4.13 -17.11
CA CYS A 69 6.06 5.25 -17.90
C CYS A 69 7.17 6.16 -18.42
N ARG A 70 8.17 6.52 -17.60
CA ARG A 70 9.31 7.36 -18.04
C ARG A 70 10.12 6.68 -19.15
N GLN A 71 10.39 5.39 -19.01
CA GLN A 71 11.09 4.64 -20.05
C GLN A 71 10.28 4.60 -21.34
N PHE A 72 8.96 4.32 -21.26
CA PHE A 72 8.07 4.31 -22.41
C PHE A 72 8.10 5.67 -23.13
N VAL A 73 7.87 6.76 -22.38
CA VAL A 73 7.90 8.13 -22.92
C VAL A 73 9.24 8.47 -23.55
N SER A 74 10.35 8.05 -22.95
CA SER A 74 11.69 8.30 -23.51
C SER A 74 11.91 7.58 -24.84
N MET A 75 11.41 6.34 -24.95
CA MET A 75 11.51 5.53 -26.18
C MET A 75 10.60 6.11 -27.29
N THR A 76 9.36 6.45 -26.98
CA THR A 76 8.43 7.01 -27.96
C THR A 76 8.88 8.39 -28.46
N LYS A 77 9.39 9.26 -27.58
CA LYS A 77 10.02 10.54 -27.97
C LYS A 77 11.25 10.36 -28.88
N ALA A 78 11.96 9.24 -28.74
CA ALA A 78 13.07 8.88 -29.64
C ALA A 78 12.59 8.25 -30.95
N GLY A 79 11.29 8.13 -31.20
CA GLY A 79 10.72 7.56 -32.42
C GLY A 79 10.61 6.04 -32.42
N VAL A 80 10.82 5.37 -31.28
CA VAL A 80 10.64 3.93 -31.15
C VAL A 80 9.13 3.60 -31.17
N SER A 81 8.74 2.59 -31.93
CA SER A 81 7.33 2.16 -31.99
C SER A 81 6.80 1.66 -30.65
N ILE A 82 5.48 1.75 -30.44
CA ILE A 82 4.83 1.26 -29.20
C ILE A 82 5.16 -0.20 -28.95
N LEU A 83 5.08 -1.06 -29.97
CA LEU A 83 5.37 -2.50 -29.84
C LEU A 83 6.82 -2.80 -29.44
N GLU A 84 7.78 -2.10 -30.03
CA GLU A 84 9.19 -2.28 -29.68
C GLU A 84 9.49 -1.71 -28.29
N SER A 85 8.86 -0.60 -27.93
CA SER A 85 8.94 -0.03 -26.57
C SER A 85 8.38 -1.02 -25.52
N LEU A 86 7.24 -1.65 -25.77
CA LEU A 86 6.67 -2.66 -24.89
C LEU A 86 7.59 -3.88 -24.76
N LYS A 87 8.23 -4.32 -25.86
CA LYS A 87 9.20 -5.43 -25.84
C LYS A 87 10.40 -5.10 -24.96
N MET A 88 10.98 -3.92 -25.13
CA MET A 88 12.12 -3.48 -24.31
C MET A 88 11.73 -3.36 -22.82
N LEU A 89 10.54 -2.86 -22.53
CA LEU A 89 10.03 -2.79 -21.15
C LEU A 89 9.85 -4.18 -20.53
N CYS A 90 9.37 -5.18 -21.29
CA CYS A 90 9.28 -6.55 -20.82
C CYS A 90 10.64 -7.12 -20.41
N GLU A 91 11.72 -6.74 -21.11
CA GLU A 91 13.08 -7.22 -20.83
C GLU A 91 13.73 -6.49 -19.64
N GLN A 92 13.40 -5.20 -19.43
CA GLN A 92 14.02 -4.34 -18.41
C GLN A 92 13.28 -4.33 -17.07
N THR A 93 12.01 -4.78 -17.05
CA THR A 93 11.17 -4.73 -15.84
C THR A 93 11.57 -5.80 -14.84
N GLU A 94 11.99 -5.39 -13.63
CA GLU A 94 12.41 -6.29 -12.55
C GLU A 94 11.21 -6.96 -11.85
N ASN A 95 10.07 -6.24 -11.73
CA ASN A 95 8.87 -6.77 -11.10
C ASN A 95 8.19 -7.79 -12.01
N LYS A 96 8.22 -9.07 -11.64
CA LYS A 96 7.69 -10.17 -12.45
C LYS A 96 6.22 -10.00 -12.85
N ARG A 97 5.37 -9.54 -11.93
CA ARG A 97 3.94 -9.34 -12.22
C ARG A 97 3.71 -8.22 -13.25
N LEU A 98 4.49 -7.14 -13.15
CA LEU A 98 4.44 -6.08 -14.15
C LEU A 98 5.01 -6.57 -15.48
N GLN A 99 6.10 -7.34 -15.45
CA GLN A 99 6.70 -7.93 -16.64
C GLN A 99 5.72 -8.87 -17.38
N ASP A 100 5.01 -9.72 -16.64
CA ASP A 100 4.06 -10.68 -17.22
C ASP A 100 2.84 -9.95 -17.81
N ALA A 101 2.28 -8.95 -17.09
CA ALA A 101 1.24 -8.10 -17.62
C ALA A 101 1.67 -7.34 -18.89
N LEU A 102 2.90 -6.80 -18.92
CA LEU A 102 3.42 -6.12 -20.12
C LEU A 102 3.59 -7.09 -21.30
N LYS A 103 3.94 -8.36 -21.07
CA LYS A 103 3.99 -9.38 -22.13
C LYS A 103 2.61 -9.63 -22.73
N GLU A 104 1.57 -9.76 -21.87
CA GLU A 104 0.19 -9.97 -22.32
C GLU A 104 -0.32 -8.74 -23.06
N VAL A 105 -0.13 -7.53 -22.51
CA VAL A 105 -0.43 -6.26 -23.20
C VAL A 105 0.23 -6.17 -24.56
N ARG A 106 1.51 -6.52 -24.67
CA ARG A 106 2.21 -6.52 -25.95
C ARG A 106 1.54 -7.44 -26.96
N ILE A 107 1.16 -8.66 -26.53
CA ILE A 107 0.49 -9.65 -27.40
C ILE A 107 -0.87 -9.15 -27.88
N SER A 108 -1.66 -8.49 -27.02
CA SER A 108 -2.97 -7.91 -27.35
C SER A 108 -2.82 -6.73 -28.33
N VAL A 109 -1.88 -5.84 -28.09
CA VAL A 109 -1.56 -4.72 -29.02
C VAL A 109 -1.03 -5.23 -30.36
N GLU A 110 -0.25 -6.31 -30.38
CA GLU A 110 0.24 -6.95 -31.61
C GLU A 110 -0.92 -7.54 -32.45
N LYS A 111 -2.02 -7.95 -31.82
CA LYS A 111 -3.26 -8.41 -32.47
C LYS A 111 -4.15 -7.25 -32.93
N GLY A 112 -3.84 -6.00 -32.60
CA GLY A 112 -4.56 -4.81 -33.04
C GLY A 112 -5.52 -4.22 -31.99
N GLU A 113 -5.47 -4.69 -30.73
CA GLU A 113 -6.20 -4.06 -29.63
C GLU A 113 -5.54 -2.73 -29.24
N THR A 114 -6.31 -1.82 -28.63
CA THR A 114 -5.73 -0.56 -28.10
C THR A 114 -4.83 -0.86 -26.91
N LEU A 115 -3.86 0.02 -26.65
CA LEU A 115 -2.98 -0.10 -25.47
C LEU A 115 -3.83 0.02 -24.19
N ALA A 116 -4.81 0.94 -24.18
CA ALA A 116 -5.69 1.17 -23.05
C ALA A 116 -6.54 -0.07 -22.71
N ASP A 117 -7.19 -0.69 -23.72
CA ASP A 117 -8.02 -1.88 -23.50
C ASP A 117 -7.18 -3.06 -23.01
N SER A 118 -6.01 -3.27 -23.63
CA SER A 118 -5.07 -4.30 -23.22
C SER A 118 -4.59 -4.12 -21.77
N MET A 119 -4.35 -2.88 -21.34
CA MET A 119 -3.98 -2.57 -19.93
C MET A 119 -5.15 -2.74 -18.97
N ALA A 120 -6.38 -2.48 -19.41
CA ALA A 120 -7.59 -2.61 -18.59
C ALA A 120 -7.86 -4.06 -18.15
N GLU A 121 -7.37 -5.05 -18.88
CA GLU A 121 -7.45 -6.47 -18.51
C GLU A 121 -6.66 -6.80 -17.24
N HIS A 122 -5.70 -5.93 -16.84
CA HIS A 122 -4.82 -6.11 -15.68
C HIS A 122 -5.04 -5.05 -14.58
N PRO A 123 -6.26 -4.92 -13.98
CA PRO A 123 -6.60 -3.82 -13.06
C PRO A 123 -5.83 -3.84 -11.74
N LYS A 124 -5.18 -4.97 -11.39
CA LYS A 124 -4.32 -5.07 -10.22
C LYS A 124 -2.89 -4.58 -10.49
N VAL A 125 -2.51 -4.46 -11.75
CA VAL A 125 -1.18 -3.99 -12.19
C VAL A 125 -1.27 -2.53 -12.61
N PHE A 126 -2.23 -2.19 -13.46
CA PHE A 126 -2.42 -0.85 -13.99
C PHE A 126 -3.60 -0.16 -13.30
N PRO A 127 -3.37 0.92 -12.53
CA PRO A 127 -4.43 1.68 -11.90
C PRO A 127 -5.36 2.32 -12.94
N ALA A 128 -6.65 2.50 -12.60
CA ALA A 128 -7.66 3.07 -13.49
C ALA A 128 -7.24 4.43 -14.08
N ILE A 129 -6.61 5.29 -13.28
CA ILE A 129 -6.08 6.57 -13.78
C ILE A 129 -5.10 6.40 -14.94
N MET A 130 -4.22 5.40 -14.87
CA MET A 130 -3.24 5.13 -15.93
C MET A 130 -3.91 4.65 -17.20
N VAL A 131 -4.88 3.73 -17.08
CA VAL A 131 -5.65 3.20 -18.22
C VAL A 131 -6.42 4.31 -18.92
N ASN A 132 -7.13 5.15 -18.16
CA ASN A 132 -7.92 6.26 -18.72
C ASN A 132 -7.04 7.34 -19.37
N MET A 133 -5.88 7.62 -18.79
CA MET A 133 -4.91 8.54 -19.39
C MET A 133 -4.31 8.00 -20.69
N VAL A 134 -4.04 6.70 -20.74
CA VAL A 134 -3.59 6.04 -21.97
C VAL A 134 -4.69 6.07 -23.02
N ALA A 135 -5.96 5.78 -22.66
CA ALA A 135 -7.09 5.87 -23.57
C ALA A 135 -7.27 7.27 -24.16
N ALA A 136 -7.22 8.30 -23.31
CA ALA A 136 -7.29 9.70 -23.77
C ALA A 136 -6.09 10.07 -24.67
N GLY A 137 -4.89 9.60 -24.32
CA GLY A 137 -3.67 9.80 -25.10
C GLY A 137 -3.69 9.10 -26.46
N GLU A 138 -4.24 7.88 -26.54
CA GLU A 138 -4.43 7.16 -27.80
C GLU A 138 -5.47 7.87 -28.71
N ALA A 139 -6.61 8.26 -28.13
CA ALA A 139 -7.68 8.93 -28.87
C ALA A 139 -7.24 10.30 -29.41
N SER A 140 -6.41 11.03 -28.67
CA SER A 140 -5.90 12.36 -29.09
C SER A 140 -4.58 12.31 -29.87
N GLY A 141 -3.92 11.16 -29.97
CA GLY A 141 -2.57 11.03 -30.53
C GLY A 141 -1.48 11.63 -29.65
N SER A 142 -1.75 11.90 -28.36
CA SER A 142 -0.83 12.53 -27.41
C SER A 142 -0.41 11.58 -26.27
N LEU A 143 -0.20 10.30 -26.59
CA LEU A 143 0.14 9.24 -25.65
C LEU A 143 1.36 9.58 -24.79
N GLU A 144 2.37 10.21 -25.38
CA GLU A 144 3.59 10.65 -24.69
C GLU A 144 3.27 11.64 -23.55
N THR A 145 2.44 12.63 -23.84
CA THR A 145 2.04 13.65 -22.86
C THR A 145 1.21 13.02 -21.74
N ALA A 146 0.28 12.14 -22.10
CA ALA A 146 -0.56 11.43 -21.14
C ALA A 146 0.27 10.57 -20.18
N LEU A 147 1.17 9.77 -20.70
CA LEU A 147 2.05 8.91 -19.89
C LEU A 147 3.08 9.71 -19.08
N ASP A 148 3.58 10.85 -19.59
CA ASP A 148 4.47 11.72 -18.84
C ASP A 148 3.76 12.32 -17.61
N ARG A 149 2.51 12.79 -17.76
CA ARG A 149 1.67 13.27 -16.65
C ARG A 149 1.41 12.17 -15.60
N VAL A 150 1.10 10.95 -16.06
CA VAL A 150 0.94 9.78 -15.16
C VAL A 150 2.23 9.47 -14.42
N ALA A 151 3.39 9.51 -15.12
CA ALA A 151 4.68 9.29 -14.50
C ALA A 151 4.96 10.27 -13.37
N VAL A 152 4.75 11.59 -13.61
CA VAL A 152 4.90 12.64 -12.60
C VAL A 152 4.01 12.40 -11.39
N GLN A 153 2.73 12.05 -11.61
CA GLN A 153 1.80 11.76 -10.52
C GLN A 153 2.24 10.54 -9.68
N LEU A 154 2.65 9.46 -10.34
CA LEU A 154 3.14 8.26 -9.66
C LEU A 154 4.45 8.51 -8.91
N GLU A 155 5.33 9.36 -9.44
CA GLU A 155 6.55 9.81 -8.76
C GLU A 155 6.23 10.59 -7.48
N LYS A 156 5.32 11.57 -7.54
CA LYS A 156 4.88 12.33 -6.36
C LYS A 156 4.27 11.41 -5.30
N ASN A 157 3.38 10.49 -5.71
CA ASN A 157 2.80 9.49 -4.81
C ASN A 157 3.87 8.60 -4.16
N SER A 158 4.85 8.14 -4.95
CA SER A 158 5.96 7.32 -4.46
C SER A 158 6.85 8.09 -3.49
N LYS A 159 7.15 9.37 -3.77
CA LYS A 159 7.93 10.26 -2.90
C LYS A 159 7.25 10.42 -1.53
N THR A 160 5.96 10.75 -1.51
CA THR A 160 5.18 10.90 -0.27
C THR A 160 5.16 9.62 0.55
N GLN A 161 4.92 8.46 -0.09
CA GLN A 161 4.98 7.16 0.59
C GLN A 161 6.38 6.83 1.12
N ALA A 162 7.43 7.17 0.38
CA ALA A 162 8.81 6.96 0.79
C ALA A 162 9.19 7.83 1.99
N MET A 163 8.74 9.08 2.03
CA MET A 163 8.92 9.98 3.17
C MET A 163 8.26 9.42 4.42
N LEU A 164 6.99 9.01 4.35
CA LEU A 164 6.28 8.37 5.46
C LEU A 164 7.02 7.12 5.97
N LYS A 165 7.46 6.24 5.06
CA LYS A 165 8.20 5.04 5.44
C LYS A 165 9.53 5.35 6.12
N LYS A 166 10.33 6.26 5.56
CA LYS A 166 11.61 6.68 6.16
C LYS A 166 11.40 7.26 7.55
N ALA A 167 10.40 8.09 7.69
CA ALA A 167 10.06 8.75 8.94
C ALA A 167 9.62 7.76 10.04
N MET A 168 8.95 6.66 9.68
CA MET A 168 8.49 5.62 10.61
C MET A 168 9.60 4.66 11.08
N ILE A 169 10.78 4.65 10.44
CA ILE A 169 11.87 3.73 10.81
C ILE A 169 12.32 3.98 12.25
N TYR A 170 12.63 5.23 12.61
CA TYR A 170 13.10 5.59 13.96
C TYR A 170 12.07 5.21 15.04
N PRO A 171 10.79 5.62 14.98
CA PRO A 171 9.76 5.20 15.92
C PRO A 171 9.66 3.69 16.09
N ILE A 172 9.68 2.94 14.99
CA ILE A 172 9.56 1.49 15.02
C ILE A 172 10.78 0.85 15.72
N VAL A 173 11.99 1.28 15.39
CA VAL A 173 13.21 0.76 16.02
C VAL A 173 13.21 1.02 17.53
N VAL A 174 12.86 2.23 17.95
CA VAL A 174 12.79 2.59 19.37
C VAL A 174 11.73 1.75 20.10
N CYS A 175 10.55 1.59 19.53
CA CYS A 175 9.50 0.74 20.10
C CYS A 175 9.94 -0.74 20.20
N ILE A 176 10.62 -1.27 19.18
CA ILE A 176 11.13 -2.65 19.21
C ILE A 176 12.13 -2.83 20.35
N VAL A 177 13.10 -1.92 20.47
CA VAL A 177 14.09 -1.96 21.54
C VAL A 177 13.42 -1.86 22.92
N ALA A 178 12.48 -0.94 23.08
CA ALA A 178 11.73 -0.79 24.34
C ALA A 178 10.96 -2.06 24.71
N VAL A 179 10.29 -2.69 23.75
CA VAL A 179 9.57 -3.97 23.97
C VAL A 179 10.55 -5.06 24.36
N ILE A 180 11.69 -5.19 23.68
CA ILE A 180 12.70 -6.23 24.01
C ILE A 180 13.22 -6.02 25.43
N VAL A 181 13.61 -4.79 25.81
CA VAL A 181 14.08 -4.47 27.15
C VAL A 181 13.00 -4.79 28.19
N THR A 182 11.76 -4.38 27.94
CA THR A 182 10.63 -4.67 28.85
C THR A 182 10.43 -6.17 29.03
N ILE A 183 10.47 -6.96 27.95
CA ILE A 183 10.33 -8.42 28.03
C ILE A 183 11.49 -9.04 28.83
N VAL A 184 12.74 -8.62 28.57
CA VAL A 184 13.90 -9.12 29.32
C VAL A 184 13.78 -8.81 30.81
N MET A 185 13.36 -7.59 31.17
CA MET A 185 13.12 -7.21 32.56
C MET A 185 12.03 -8.05 33.22
N LEU A 186 10.90 -8.26 32.53
CA LEU A 186 9.78 -9.06 33.02
C LEU A 186 10.11 -10.55 33.15
N VAL A 187 10.89 -11.11 32.22
CA VAL A 187 11.14 -12.56 32.20
C VAL A 187 12.33 -12.97 33.09
N LYS A 188 13.34 -12.10 33.24
CA LYS A 188 14.57 -12.43 33.99
C LYS A 188 14.71 -11.68 35.30
N VAL A 189 14.47 -10.36 35.30
CA VAL A 189 14.81 -9.52 36.46
C VAL A 189 13.70 -9.55 37.50
N ILE A 190 12.45 -9.40 37.10
CA ILE A 190 11.32 -9.35 38.05
C ILE A 190 11.13 -10.67 38.82
N PRO A 191 11.23 -11.88 38.21
CA PRO A 191 11.17 -13.14 38.96
C PRO A 191 12.27 -13.29 40.01
N SER A 192 13.49 -12.81 39.73
CA SER A 192 14.58 -12.89 40.72
C SER A 192 14.29 -12.12 42.01
N TYR A 193 13.50 -11.04 41.92
CA TYR A 193 13.02 -10.33 43.11
C TYR A 193 11.92 -11.13 43.85
N GLU A 194 11.06 -11.82 43.11
CA GLU A 194 10.01 -12.68 43.70
C GLU A 194 10.65 -13.78 44.53
N ASP A 195 11.63 -14.50 43.96
CA ASP A 195 12.35 -15.58 44.66
C ASP A 195 13.05 -15.05 45.91
N MET A 196 13.75 -13.91 45.80
CA MET A 196 14.46 -13.31 46.94
C MET A 196 13.52 -12.89 48.07
N PHE A 197 12.31 -12.38 47.78
CA PHE A 197 11.32 -11.99 48.79
C PHE A 197 10.62 -13.19 49.41
N ALA A 198 10.39 -14.26 48.62
CA ALA A 198 9.88 -15.53 49.13
C ALA A 198 10.83 -16.16 50.16
N ASP A 199 12.16 -16.10 49.92
CA ASP A 199 13.19 -16.61 50.85
C ASP A 199 13.25 -15.78 52.16
N LEU A 200 12.92 -14.47 52.09
CA LEU A 200 12.88 -13.58 53.26
C LEU A 200 11.55 -13.65 54.03
N GLY A 201 10.54 -14.33 53.53
CA GLY A 201 9.22 -14.44 54.14
C GLY A 201 8.46 -13.08 54.20
N THR A 202 8.79 -12.12 53.37
CA THR A 202 8.20 -10.80 53.36
C THR A 202 7.34 -10.55 52.10
N ASP A 203 6.32 -9.71 52.24
CA ASP A 203 5.40 -9.39 51.15
C ASP A 203 6.01 -8.40 50.15
N LEU A 204 5.85 -8.69 48.86
CA LEU A 204 6.25 -7.77 47.80
C LEU A 204 5.40 -6.49 47.79
N PRO A 205 6.00 -5.32 47.50
CA PRO A 205 5.27 -4.09 47.23
C PRO A 205 4.24 -4.24 46.10
N TRP A 206 3.15 -3.48 46.14
CA TRP A 206 2.02 -3.60 45.19
C TRP A 206 2.44 -3.39 43.72
N ILE A 207 3.36 -2.45 43.48
CA ILE A 207 3.91 -2.18 42.14
C ILE A 207 4.64 -3.42 41.60
N THR A 208 5.51 -4.02 42.43
CA THR A 208 6.25 -5.24 42.05
C THR A 208 5.30 -6.41 41.85
N LYS A 209 4.28 -6.60 42.71
CA LYS A 209 3.22 -7.63 42.53
C LYS A 209 2.51 -7.48 41.17
N PHE A 210 2.22 -6.25 40.73
CA PHE A 210 1.63 -6.01 39.41
C PHE A 210 2.54 -6.47 38.25
N TYR A 211 3.83 -6.12 38.31
CA TYR A 211 4.78 -6.53 37.28
C TYR A 211 5.10 -8.03 37.32
N VAL A 212 5.10 -8.67 38.49
CA VAL A 212 5.21 -10.12 38.67
C VAL A 212 3.99 -10.83 38.03
N ALA A 213 2.77 -10.38 38.28
CA ALA A 213 1.58 -10.91 37.63
C ALA A 213 1.63 -10.79 36.10
N MET A 214 2.14 -9.65 35.59
CA MET A 214 2.35 -9.44 34.16
C MET A 214 3.46 -10.36 33.61
N SER A 215 4.53 -10.59 34.37
CA SER A 215 5.62 -11.54 34.04
C SER A 215 5.09 -12.97 33.88
N HIS A 216 4.37 -13.47 34.88
CA HIS A 216 3.74 -14.80 34.84
C HIS A 216 2.73 -14.91 33.67
N GLY A 217 1.97 -13.84 33.41
CA GLY A 217 1.06 -13.76 32.27
C GLY A 217 1.81 -13.95 30.95
N ILE A 218 2.93 -13.26 30.76
CA ILE A 218 3.74 -13.39 29.53
C ILE A 218 4.40 -14.77 29.45
N GLN A 219 4.99 -15.27 30.53
CA GLN A 219 5.68 -16.57 30.54
C GLN A 219 4.73 -17.75 30.33
N ASN A 220 3.54 -17.72 30.93
CA ASN A 220 2.61 -18.85 30.85
C ASN A 220 1.68 -18.80 29.63
N TYR A 221 1.41 -17.62 29.10
CA TYR A 221 0.40 -17.43 28.03
C TYR A 221 0.97 -16.85 26.73
N TRP A 222 2.32 -16.77 26.55
CA TRP A 222 2.91 -16.24 25.33
C TRP A 222 2.40 -16.93 24.06
N PHE A 223 2.14 -18.25 24.12
CA PHE A 223 1.61 -19.06 23.02
C PHE A 223 0.14 -18.76 22.69
N ILE A 224 -0.59 -18.07 23.58
CA ILE A 224 -1.94 -17.53 23.33
C ILE A 224 -1.85 -16.07 22.92
N ILE A 225 -0.98 -15.27 23.58
CA ILE A 225 -0.83 -13.84 23.33
C ILE A 225 -0.40 -13.56 21.88
N ILE A 226 0.60 -14.29 21.37
CA ILE A 226 1.10 -14.09 20.00
C ILE A 226 0.01 -14.39 18.94
N PRO A 227 -0.67 -15.57 18.95
CA PRO A 227 -1.78 -15.80 18.03
C PRO A 227 -2.94 -14.81 18.15
N VAL A 228 -3.27 -14.37 19.37
CA VAL A 228 -4.32 -13.37 19.59
C VAL A 228 -3.94 -12.03 18.98
N ILE A 229 -2.69 -11.56 19.14
CA ILE A 229 -2.19 -10.32 18.50
C ILE A 229 -2.25 -10.45 16.97
N ILE A 230 -1.79 -11.58 16.43
CA ILE A 230 -1.82 -11.85 14.98
C ILE A 230 -3.28 -11.89 14.48
N ALA A 231 -4.17 -12.60 15.17
CA ALA A 231 -5.59 -12.69 14.83
C ALA A 231 -6.27 -11.31 14.90
N ALA A 232 -5.97 -10.51 15.93
CA ALA A 232 -6.45 -9.13 16.06
C ALA A 232 -5.95 -8.24 14.90
N ALA A 233 -4.67 -8.33 14.53
CA ALA A 233 -4.10 -7.57 13.41
C ALA A 233 -4.76 -7.95 12.07
N ILE A 234 -4.97 -9.26 11.83
CA ILE A 234 -5.68 -9.76 10.65
C ILE A 234 -7.15 -9.31 10.69
N GLY A 235 -7.82 -9.41 11.84
CA GLY A 235 -9.20 -8.99 12.04
C GLY A 235 -9.39 -7.50 11.78
N ILE A 236 -8.51 -6.64 12.30
CA ILE A 236 -8.52 -5.19 12.05
C ILE A 236 -8.31 -4.90 10.55
N LYS A 237 -7.35 -5.57 9.92
CA LYS A 237 -7.09 -5.41 8.47
C LYS A 237 -8.29 -5.85 7.62
N TYR A 238 -8.91 -6.96 7.96
CA TYR A 238 -10.12 -7.45 7.27
C TYR A 238 -11.30 -6.50 7.49
N PHE A 239 -11.55 -6.08 8.74
CA PHE A 239 -12.60 -5.12 9.09
C PHE A 239 -12.40 -3.78 8.37
N ALA A 240 -11.17 -3.24 8.34
CA ALA A 240 -10.85 -2.00 7.62
C ALA A 240 -11.14 -2.09 6.11
N GLY A 241 -11.13 -3.28 5.52
CA GLY A 241 -11.51 -3.51 4.12
C GLY A 241 -13.02 -3.51 3.87
N THR A 242 -13.84 -3.72 4.90
CA THR A 242 -15.31 -3.73 4.79
C THR A 242 -15.89 -2.32 4.70
N ASN A 243 -17.09 -2.18 4.12
CA ASN A 243 -17.75 -0.87 4.04
C ASN A 243 -17.95 -0.20 5.42
N PRO A 244 -18.50 -0.88 6.45
CA PRO A 244 -18.61 -0.28 7.77
C PRO A 244 -17.24 0.08 8.39
N GLY A 245 -16.22 -0.73 8.15
CA GLY A 245 -14.86 -0.44 8.61
C GLY A 245 -14.27 0.81 7.98
N LYS A 246 -14.46 1.01 6.67
CA LYS A 246 -14.01 2.22 5.96
C LYS A 246 -14.66 3.49 6.53
N HIS A 247 -15.95 3.44 6.87
CA HIS A 247 -16.65 4.58 7.52
C HIS A 247 -16.11 4.84 8.91
N VAL A 248 -15.89 3.80 9.72
CA VAL A 248 -15.36 3.96 11.10
C VAL A 248 -13.95 4.56 11.05
N PHE A 249 -13.02 3.97 10.29
CA PHE A 249 -11.65 4.47 10.18
C PHE A 249 -11.59 5.84 9.50
N GLY A 250 -12.40 6.07 8.46
CA GLY A 250 -12.53 7.36 7.80
C GLY A 250 -12.97 8.47 8.77
N LYS A 251 -13.96 8.18 9.62
CA LYS A 251 -14.45 9.12 10.64
C LYS A 251 -13.41 9.39 11.73
N ILE A 252 -12.69 8.35 12.18
CA ILE A 252 -11.61 8.50 13.16
C ILE A 252 -10.51 9.40 12.60
N ALA A 253 -10.09 9.19 11.36
CA ALA A 253 -9.08 10.00 10.70
C ALA A 253 -9.49 11.49 10.61
N LEU A 254 -10.78 11.78 10.41
CA LEU A 254 -11.30 13.14 10.35
C LEU A 254 -11.56 13.77 11.74
N LYS A 255 -11.69 12.97 12.81
CA LYS A 255 -11.91 13.48 14.18
C LYS A 255 -10.61 13.81 14.92
N LEU A 256 -9.57 13.03 14.73
CA LEU A 256 -8.28 13.23 15.41
C LEU A 256 -7.54 14.41 14.78
N PRO A 257 -7.18 15.47 15.54
CA PRO A 257 -6.72 16.76 14.98
C PRO A 257 -5.47 16.63 14.09
N ILE A 258 -4.52 15.78 14.46
CA ILE A 258 -3.29 15.54 13.70
C ILE A 258 -3.61 14.79 12.39
N PHE A 259 -4.37 13.71 12.47
CA PHE A 259 -4.77 12.91 11.30
C PHE A 259 -5.75 13.65 10.39
N LYS A 260 -6.62 14.49 10.96
CA LYS A 260 -7.58 15.33 10.20
C LYS A 260 -6.85 16.23 9.21
N LYS A 261 -5.84 16.98 9.67
CA LYS A 261 -5.09 17.90 8.80
C LYS A 261 -4.41 17.15 7.66
N LEU A 262 -3.70 16.07 7.96
CA LEU A 262 -3.03 15.25 6.95
C LEU A 262 -4.04 14.62 5.97
N THR A 263 -5.16 14.07 6.46
CA THR A 263 -6.18 13.43 5.60
C THR A 263 -6.84 14.44 4.67
N VAL A 264 -7.22 15.61 5.16
CA VAL A 264 -7.88 16.67 4.38
C VAL A 264 -6.93 17.23 3.32
N LYS A 265 -5.69 17.57 3.70
CA LYS A 265 -4.68 18.10 2.76
C LYS A 265 -4.29 17.06 1.71
N SER A 266 -4.09 15.80 2.11
CA SER A 266 -3.80 14.71 1.16
C SER A 266 -4.96 14.45 0.20
N ALA A 267 -6.21 14.52 0.67
CA ALA A 267 -7.38 14.37 -0.20
C ALA A 267 -7.49 15.53 -1.20
N ALA A 268 -7.24 16.77 -0.76
CA ALA A 268 -7.24 17.95 -1.62
C ALA A 268 -6.12 17.87 -2.70
N ALA A 269 -4.90 17.50 -2.30
CA ALA A 269 -3.78 17.30 -3.22
C ALA A 269 -4.08 16.21 -4.27
N MET A 270 -4.54 15.04 -3.80
CA MET A 270 -4.85 13.90 -4.67
C MET A 270 -5.97 14.24 -5.64
N MET A 271 -7.07 14.84 -5.17
CA MET A 271 -8.18 15.25 -6.01
C MET A 271 -7.72 16.26 -7.07
N ALA A 272 -7.08 17.35 -6.66
CA ALA A 272 -6.67 18.41 -7.56
C ALA A 272 -5.65 17.92 -8.60
N ARG A 273 -4.64 17.14 -8.18
CA ARG A 273 -3.63 16.56 -9.07
C ARG A 273 -4.24 15.61 -10.07
N THR A 274 -5.13 14.73 -9.63
CA THR A 274 -5.76 13.73 -10.50
C THR A 274 -6.71 14.41 -11.50
N LEU A 275 -7.53 15.38 -11.05
CA LEU A 275 -8.41 16.14 -11.94
C LEU A 275 -7.60 16.96 -12.96
N SER A 276 -6.57 17.72 -12.54
CA SER A 276 -5.70 18.47 -13.44
C SER A 276 -5.08 17.55 -14.49
N THR A 277 -4.58 16.39 -14.07
CA THR A 277 -3.95 15.40 -14.96
C THR A 277 -4.93 14.88 -16.02
N LEU A 278 -6.14 14.48 -15.60
CA LEU A 278 -7.17 13.94 -16.50
C LEU A 278 -7.72 15.01 -17.45
N MET A 279 -8.08 16.18 -16.92
CA MET A 279 -8.60 17.29 -17.75
C MET A 279 -7.56 17.77 -18.76
N GLY A 280 -6.31 17.85 -18.35
CA GLY A 280 -5.21 18.21 -19.25
C GLY A 280 -4.88 17.16 -20.33
N ALA A 281 -5.41 15.93 -20.18
CA ALA A 281 -5.41 14.93 -21.23
C ALA A 281 -6.69 14.94 -22.08
N GLY A 282 -7.63 15.86 -21.80
CA GLY A 282 -8.88 15.99 -22.54
C GLY A 282 -10.03 15.13 -22.02
N VAL A 283 -9.87 14.48 -20.86
CA VAL A 283 -10.96 13.70 -20.23
C VAL A 283 -12.05 14.68 -19.76
N PRO A 284 -13.33 14.44 -20.10
CA PRO A 284 -14.43 15.30 -19.66
C PRO A 284 -14.53 15.36 -18.12
N LEU A 285 -14.92 16.53 -17.57
CA LEU A 285 -14.96 16.77 -16.13
C LEU A 285 -15.77 15.72 -15.35
N ILE A 286 -16.94 15.33 -15.88
CA ILE A 286 -17.82 14.35 -15.23
C ILE A 286 -17.10 13.00 -15.08
N GLU A 287 -16.45 12.54 -16.12
CA GLU A 287 -15.68 11.29 -16.13
C GLU A 287 -14.44 11.41 -15.24
N ALA A 288 -13.75 12.54 -15.30
CA ALA A 288 -12.59 12.81 -14.44
C ALA A 288 -12.96 12.75 -12.96
N VAL A 289 -14.09 13.34 -12.54
CA VAL A 289 -14.58 13.31 -11.15
C VAL A 289 -14.92 11.87 -10.72
N ASP A 290 -15.51 11.07 -11.61
CA ASP A 290 -15.80 9.65 -11.33
C ASP A 290 -14.52 8.85 -11.07
N ILE A 291 -13.53 8.98 -11.94
CA ILE A 291 -12.21 8.35 -11.80
C ILE A 291 -11.55 8.78 -10.48
N VAL A 292 -11.58 10.08 -10.18
CA VAL A 292 -11.00 10.63 -8.95
C VAL A 292 -11.69 10.08 -7.71
N SER A 293 -13.02 9.96 -7.73
CA SER A 293 -13.77 9.35 -6.62
C SER A 293 -13.27 7.94 -6.30
N GLY A 294 -12.94 7.17 -7.35
CA GLY A 294 -12.41 5.81 -7.23
C GLY A 294 -11.03 5.69 -6.58
N VAL A 295 -10.20 6.74 -6.68
CA VAL A 295 -8.84 6.73 -6.10
C VAL A 295 -8.76 7.39 -4.72
N MET A 296 -9.85 7.97 -4.20
CA MET A 296 -9.89 8.55 -2.85
C MET A 296 -9.69 7.49 -1.78
N SER A 297 -8.73 7.72 -0.89
CA SER A 297 -8.41 6.79 0.20
C SER A 297 -9.46 6.78 1.31
N ASN A 298 -10.07 7.93 1.61
CA ASN A 298 -11.08 8.06 2.64
C ASN A 298 -12.48 8.07 2.03
N ILE A 299 -13.36 7.24 2.57
CA ILE A 299 -14.71 7.00 2.04
C ILE A 299 -15.57 8.29 1.97
N TYR A 300 -15.42 9.21 2.93
CA TYR A 300 -16.18 10.45 2.95
C TYR A 300 -15.86 11.38 1.78
N PHE A 301 -14.58 11.47 1.39
CA PHE A 301 -14.18 12.22 0.20
C PHE A 301 -14.63 11.52 -1.08
N LYS A 302 -14.61 10.18 -1.09
CA LYS A 302 -15.15 9.41 -2.22
C LYS A 302 -16.63 9.71 -2.44
N GLU A 303 -17.45 9.62 -1.39
CA GLU A 303 -18.88 9.89 -1.42
C GLU A 303 -19.16 11.35 -1.85
N ALA A 304 -18.46 12.31 -1.26
CA ALA A 304 -18.60 13.72 -1.64
C ALA A 304 -18.28 14.00 -3.11
N LEU A 305 -17.34 13.29 -3.71
CA LEU A 305 -17.04 13.41 -5.14
C LEU A 305 -18.07 12.68 -6.01
N GLN A 306 -18.67 11.59 -5.52
CA GLN A 306 -19.77 10.91 -6.21
C GLN A 306 -21.02 11.79 -6.23
N ASP A 307 -21.36 12.42 -5.11
CA ASP A 307 -22.46 13.41 -5.03
C ASP A 307 -22.17 14.60 -5.95
N ALA A 308 -20.93 15.12 -5.95
CA ALA A 308 -20.51 16.20 -6.84
C ALA A 308 -20.66 15.81 -8.33
N ARG A 309 -20.34 14.57 -8.70
CA ARG A 309 -20.54 14.06 -10.07
C ARG A 309 -22.01 14.13 -10.50
N GLU A 310 -22.94 13.75 -9.61
CA GLU A 310 -24.38 13.82 -9.88
C GLU A 310 -24.82 15.27 -10.12
N GLU A 311 -24.36 16.21 -9.30
CA GLU A 311 -24.68 17.62 -9.43
C GLU A 311 -24.10 18.26 -10.72
N ILE A 312 -22.85 17.90 -11.07
CA ILE A 312 -22.22 18.36 -12.33
C ILE A 312 -22.99 17.84 -13.54
N THR A 313 -23.53 16.62 -13.48
CA THR A 313 -24.33 16.04 -14.57
C THR A 313 -25.58 16.87 -14.89
N ILE A 314 -26.16 17.55 -13.91
CA ILE A 314 -27.29 18.45 -14.09
C ILE A 314 -26.88 19.92 -14.37
N GLY A 315 -25.58 20.16 -14.60
CA GLY A 315 -25.03 21.46 -15.01
C GLY A 315 -24.59 22.37 -13.87
N MET A 316 -24.46 21.84 -12.64
CA MET A 316 -23.91 22.61 -11.52
C MET A 316 -22.38 22.71 -11.63
N PRO A 317 -21.77 23.85 -11.26
CA PRO A 317 -20.32 23.98 -11.22
C PRO A 317 -19.73 23.10 -10.11
N LEU A 318 -18.54 22.49 -10.33
CA LEU A 318 -17.85 21.61 -9.39
C LEU A 318 -17.56 22.27 -8.04
N SER A 319 -17.26 23.57 -8.05
CA SER A 319 -16.93 24.33 -6.85
C SER A 319 -18.05 24.31 -5.80
N ARG A 320 -19.31 24.22 -6.22
CA ARG A 320 -20.47 24.26 -5.34
C ARG A 320 -20.63 22.99 -4.50
N PRO A 321 -20.73 21.77 -5.04
CA PRO A 321 -20.84 20.58 -4.23
C PRO A 321 -19.60 20.33 -3.35
N LEU A 322 -18.42 20.74 -3.78
CA LEU A 322 -17.23 20.67 -2.94
C LEU A 322 -17.33 21.60 -1.73
N GLN A 323 -17.89 22.79 -1.87
CA GLN A 323 -18.16 23.71 -0.77
C GLN A 323 -19.23 23.15 0.18
N GLU A 324 -20.33 22.61 -0.35
CA GLU A 324 -21.46 22.09 0.42
C GLU A 324 -21.09 20.84 1.22
N SER A 325 -20.14 20.02 0.72
CA SER A 325 -19.61 18.85 1.45
C SER A 325 -18.92 19.21 2.78
N GLY A 326 -18.37 20.41 2.92
CA GLY A 326 -17.64 20.86 4.10
C GLY A 326 -16.35 20.07 4.40
N LEU A 327 -15.92 19.18 3.50
CA LEU A 327 -14.74 18.33 3.66
C LEU A 327 -13.47 18.96 3.12
N PHE A 328 -13.60 19.78 2.08
CA PHE A 328 -12.47 20.42 1.41
C PHE A 328 -12.15 21.79 1.99
N PRO A 329 -10.87 22.17 2.05
CA PRO A 329 -10.48 23.52 2.50
C PRO A 329 -11.05 24.62 1.61
N PRO A 330 -11.34 25.83 2.16
CA PRO A 330 -11.91 26.94 1.41
C PRO A 330 -11.15 27.32 0.12
N MET A 331 -9.84 27.27 0.17
CA MET A 331 -8.98 27.56 -0.99
C MET A 331 -9.30 26.66 -2.19
N VAL A 332 -9.62 25.38 -1.94
CA VAL A 332 -9.88 24.41 -3.02
C VAL A 332 -11.09 24.84 -3.85
N TYR A 333 -12.27 24.98 -3.23
CA TYR A 333 -13.48 25.33 -3.99
C TYR A 333 -13.49 26.76 -4.47
N GLN A 334 -12.79 27.70 -3.81
CA GLN A 334 -12.65 29.08 -4.28
C GLN A 334 -11.81 29.18 -5.54
N MET A 335 -10.66 28.50 -5.59
CA MET A 335 -9.80 28.48 -6.79
C MET A 335 -10.46 27.75 -7.95
N ILE A 336 -11.17 26.63 -7.67
CA ILE A 336 -11.94 25.92 -8.70
C ILE A 336 -13.00 26.85 -9.28
N ARG A 337 -13.75 27.59 -8.45
CA ARG A 337 -14.75 28.56 -8.91
C ARG A 337 -14.14 29.64 -9.82
N ILE A 338 -12.99 30.20 -9.43
CA ILE A 338 -12.28 31.18 -10.27
C ILE A 338 -11.90 30.53 -11.62
N GLY A 339 -11.42 29.30 -11.59
CA GLY A 339 -11.08 28.55 -12.80
C GLY A 339 -12.28 28.26 -13.69
N GLU A 340 -13.44 27.93 -13.10
CA GLU A 340 -14.70 27.71 -13.82
C GLU A 340 -15.19 29.00 -14.48
N GLU A 341 -15.18 30.13 -13.78
CA GLU A 341 -15.56 31.43 -14.29
C GLU A 341 -14.61 31.95 -15.40
N ALA A 342 -13.31 31.65 -15.29
CA ALA A 342 -12.30 32.09 -16.26
C ALA A 342 -12.05 31.09 -17.40
N GLY A 343 -12.63 29.87 -17.34
CA GLY A 343 -12.37 28.80 -18.31
C GLY A 343 -10.96 28.20 -18.17
N SER A 344 -10.31 28.37 -17.01
CA SER A 344 -8.93 27.88 -16.71
C SER A 344 -8.88 26.91 -15.54
N THR A 345 -9.89 26.05 -15.41
CA THR A 345 -10.04 25.11 -14.29
C THR A 345 -8.84 24.17 -14.17
N GLU A 346 -8.27 23.70 -15.27
CA GLU A 346 -7.08 22.84 -15.28
C GLU A 346 -5.88 23.53 -14.59
N GLU A 347 -5.60 24.78 -14.96
CA GLU A 347 -4.49 25.55 -14.39
C GLU A 347 -4.69 25.80 -12.89
N MET A 348 -5.92 26.10 -12.47
CA MET A 348 -6.23 26.31 -11.06
C MET A 348 -6.08 25.02 -10.26
N LEU A 349 -6.53 23.89 -10.81
CA LEU A 349 -6.36 22.58 -10.18
C LEU A 349 -4.87 22.21 -10.03
N ASP A 350 -4.04 22.53 -11.01
CA ASP A 350 -2.59 22.27 -10.92
C ASP A 350 -1.93 23.10 -9.81
N LYS A 351 -2.28 24.37 -9.70
CA LYS A 351 -1.82 25.25 -8.59
C LYS A 351 -2.30 24.77 -7.22
N ILE A 352 -3.56 24.32 -7.12
CA ILE A 352 -4.09 23.71 -5.88
C ILE A 352 -3.27 22.48 -5.53
N ALA A 353 -3.00 21.62 -6.51
CA ALA A 353 -2.26 20.38 -6.32
C ALA A 353 -0.83 20.65 -5.84
N ASP A 354 -0.11 21.58 -6.45
CA ASP A 354 1.25 21.93 -6.02
C ASP A 354 1.27 22.48 -4.60
N TYR A 355 0.36 23.40 -4.28
CA TYR A 355 0.25 23.95 -2.93
C TYR A 355 -0.04 22.87 -1.88
N TYR A 356 -1.02 21.98 -2.13
CA TYR A 356 -1.34 20.94 -1.16
C TYR A 356 -0.33 19.81 -1.12
N ASP A 357 0.42 19.54 -2.19
CA ASP A 357 1.56 18.60 -2.14
C ASP A 357 2.62 19.12 -1.14
N GLU A 358 2.96 20.42 -1.15
CA GLU A 358 3.88 21.04 -0.18
C GLU A 358 3.30 21.03 1.24
N GLU A 359 2.02 21.35 1.40
CA GLU A 359 1.32 21.33 2.68
C GLU A 359 1.29 19.92 3.30
N VAL A 360 1.13 18.88 2.47
CA VAL A 360 1.21 17.47 2.93
C VAL A 360 2.61 17.13 3.40
N GLU A 361 3.66 17.56 2.67
CA GLU A 361 5.04 17.35 3.09
C GLU A 361 5.31 18.01 4.46
N MET A 362 4.84 19.24 4.67
CA MET A 362 4.96 19.95 5.95
C MET A 362 4.19 19.27 7.08
N GLU A 363 2.95 18.81 6.83
CA GLU A 363 2.16 18.08 7.84
C GLU A 363 2.78 16.73 8.21
N ILE A 364 3.40 16.03 7.26
CA ILE A 364 4.16 14.80 7.56
C ILE A 364 5.33 15.11 8.49
N GLN A 365 6.09 16.18 8.21
CA GLN A 365 7.22 16.59 9.07
C GLN A 365 6.74 17.01 10.47
N ALA A 366 5.65 17.78 10.55
CA ALA A 366 5.05 18.18 11.82
C ALA A 366 4.54 16.97 12.64
N PHE A 367 3.91 16.00 11.96
CA PHE A 367 3.48 14.74 12.58
C PHE A 367 4.68 13.97 13.16
N MET A 368 5.76 13.87 12.40
CA MET A 368 6.97 13.18 12.85
C MET A 368 7.62 13.87 14.04
N ALA A 369 7.71 15.21 14.02
CA ALA A 369 8.22 15.99 15.14
C ALA A 369 7.35 15.83 16.42
N ALA A 370 6.04 15.65 16.28
CA ALA A 370 5.14 15.40 17.40
C ALA A 370 5.24 13.95 17.94
N LEU A 371 5.63 12.99 17.12
CA LEU A 371 5.82 11.60 17.58
C LEU A 371 7.00 11.44 18.55
N GLU A 372 8.07 12.21 18.38
CA GLU A 372 9.26 12.09 19.22
C GLU A 372 8.99 12.35 20.71
N PRO A 373 8.38 13.48 21.12
CA PRO A 373 7.98 13.69 22.51
C PRO A 373 7.00 12.63 23.04
N MET A 374 6.06 12.18 22.21
CA MET A 374 5.12 11.13 22.62
C MET A 374 5.84 9.81 22.94
N ILE A 375 6.79 9.42 22.10
CA ILE A 375 7.61 8.21 22.32
C ILE A 375 8.40 8.35 23.60
N ILE A 376 9.03 9.51 23.85
CA ILE A 376 9.81 9.77 25.08
C ILE A 376 8.91 9.65 26.31
N ILE A 377 7.70 10.23 26.29
CA ILE A 377 6.75 10.13 27.40
C ILE A 377 6.34 8.67 27.66
N VAL A 378 6.01 7.93 26.61
CA VAL A 378 5.64 6.52 26.74
C VAL A 378 6.81 5.70 27.30
N LEU A 379 8.03 5.94 26.79
CA LEU A 379 9.23 5.29 27.31
C LEU A 379 9.50 5.64 28.77
N ALA A 380 9.36 6.91 29.16
CA ALA A 380 9.53 7.36 30.53
C ALA A 380 8.54 6.65 31.49
N ILE A 381 7.28 6.47 31.07
CA ILE A 381 6.29 5.73 31.86
C ILE A 381 6.66 4.25 31.98
N VAL A 382 7.02 3.60 30.87
CA VAL A 382 7.37 2.17 30.86
C VAL A 382 8.64 1.90 31.65
N VAL A 383 9.72 2.62 31.34
CA VAL A 383 11.03 2.43 32.00
C VAL A 383 10.97 2.90 33.45
N GLY A 384 10.34 4.04 33.72
CA GLY A 384 10.13 4.53 35.09
C GLY A 384 9.34 3.58 35.94
N GLY A 385 8.29 2.98 35.38
CA GLY A 385 7.51 1.93 36.06
C GLY A 385 8.34 0.67 36.35
N LEU A 386 9.17 0.23 35.41
CA LEU A 386 10.09 -0.91 35.62
C LEU A 386 11.13 -0.59 36.70
N ILE A 387 11.73 0.60 36.69
CA ILE A 387 12.68 1.04 37.73
C ILE A 387 11.97 1.07 39.08
N ALA A 388 10.79 1.64 39.18
CA ALA A 388 10.01 1.67 40.41
C ALA A 388 9.72 0.26 40.93
N ALA A 389 9.34 -0.67 40.03
CA ALA A 389 9.10 -2.06 40.39
C ALA A 389 10.35 -2.79 40.90
N CYS A 390 11.56 -2.44 40.44
CA CYS A 390 12.83 -2.99 40.91
C CYS A 390 13.32 -2.31 42.19
N MET A 391 13.11 -0.99 42.36
CA MET A 391 13.58 -0.25 43.53
C MET A 391 12.68 -0.42 44.78
N ALA A 392 11.36 -0.57 44.57
CA ALA A 392 10.40 -0.73 45.67
C ALA A 392 10.76 -1.90 46.60
N PRO A 393 11.11 -3.11 46.09
CA PRO A 393 11.58 -4.21 46.94
C PRO A 393 12.83 -3.88 47.75
N MET A 394 13.84 -3.21 47.16
CA MET A 394 15.06 -2.84 47.87
C MET A 394 14.79 -1.89 49.04
N VAL A 395 13.92 -0.89 48.84
CA VAL A 395 13.52 0.02 49.92
C VAL A 395 12.80 -0.72 51.04
N SER A 396 11.89 -1.66 50.72
CA SER A 396 11.18 -2.47 51.70
C SER A 396 12.14 -3.38 52.50
N MET A 397 13.16 -3.93 51.86
CA MET A 397 14.22 -4.71 52.58
C MET A 397 15.00 -3.86 53.58
N TYR A 398 15.40 -2.65 53.20
CA TYR A 398 16.10 -1.74 54.13
C TYR A 398 15.22 -1.40 55.33
N GLN A 399 13.94 -1.15 55.13
CA GLN A 399 12.99 -0.86 56.22
C GLN A 399 12.78 -2.08 57.15
N ALA A 400 12.78 -3.32 56.59
CA ALA A 400 12.66 -4.54 57.40
C ALA A 400 13.93 -4.79 58.23
N LEU A 401 15.11 -4.48 57.69
CA LEU A 401 16.38 -4.60 58.44
C LEU A 401 16.53 -3.57 59.56
N ASP A 402 15.98 -2.35 59.41
CA ASP A 402 16.01 -1.31 60.46
C ASP A 402 15.03 -1.58 61.62
N THR A 403 14.12 -2.56 61.44
CA THR A 403 13.14 -2.97 62.47
C THR A 403 13.54 -4.25 63.24
N LEU A 404 14.69 -4.87 62.89
CA LEU A 404 15.33 -5.98 63.59
C LEU A 404 16.43 -5.47 64.52
#